data_b48091a38135cb4f3c607f70c4f6ac4a
#
_entry.id   b48091a38135cb4f3c607f70c4f6ac4a
#
_cell.length_a   1.000
_cell.length_b   1.000
_cell.length_c   1.000
_cell.angle_alpha   90.00
_cell.angle_beta   90.00
_cell.angle_gamma   90.00
#
_symmetry.space_group_name_H-M   'P 1'
#
loop_
_entity.id
_entity.type
_entity.pdbx_description
1 polymer ?
#
loop_
_entity_poly.entity_id
_entity_poly.type
_entity_poly.pdbx_seq_one_letter_code
_entity_poly.pdbx_strand_id
1 'polypeptide(L)'
;MGARALMRVILDTNVLLGALISPHGPPDTIYRAWRASRFELVTSTDQLDELRRVSRYPKLKAILPAHRIGTMVNNMQRAVVLTQLPPLPDSLEVNDPDDAFLVAMALAGEVDYLVTGDSRAGLLQRGRVGRTRIVTPAVFCAEAL
;
A
#
# COMPACT_ATOMS: atom_id res chain seq x y z
N MET A 1 4.15 -17.45 21.00
CA MET A 1 3.83 -16.91 20.77
C MET A 1 3.72 -15.75 19.96
N GLY A 2 3.24 -15.28 19.20
CA GLY A 2 2.83 -14.08 18.55
C GLY A 2 3.80 -13.38 17.62
N ALA A 3 5.05 -13.80 17.55
CA ALA A 3 5.98 -13.20 16.60
C ALA A 3 5.63 -13.68 15.18
N ARG A 4 5.48 -12.74 14.28
CA ARG A 4 5.24 -13.06 12.89
C ARG A 4 6.55 -13.39 12.19
N ALA A 5 6.53 -14.39 11.32
CA ALA A 5 7.72 -14.77 10.56
C ALA A 5 8.15 -13.69 9.57
N LEU A 6 7.18 -12.92 9.03
CA LEU A 6 7.42 -11.88 8.03
C LEU A 6 6.85 -10.55 8.52
N MET A 7 7.50 -9.47 8.14
CA MET A 7 6.94 -8.12 8.35
C MET A 7 5.69 -7.94 7.49
N ARG A 8 4.81 -7.06 7.93
CA ARG A 8 3.59 -6.68 7.22
C ARG A 8 3.74 -5.28 6.64
N VAL A 9 3.31 -5.12 5.41
CA VAL A 9 3.52 -3.87 4.65
C VAL A 9 2.23 -3.49 3.91
N ILE A 10 1.90 -2.20 3.96
CA ILE A 10 0.87 -1.61 3.11
C ILE A 10 1.57 -0.81 2.02
N LEU A 11 1.13 -0.97 0.79
CA LEU A 11 1.58 -0.15 -0.34
C LEU A 11 0.44 0.77 -0.75
N ASP A 12 0.70 2.09 -0.73
CA ASP A 12 -0.26 3.07 -1.24
C ASP A 12 -0.63 2.70 -2.69
N THR A 13 -1.85 2.99 -3.08
CA THR A 13 -2.36 2.69 -4.43
C THR A 13 -1.44 3.24 -5.52
N ASN A 14 -0.90 4.45 -5.34
CA ASN A 14 0.02 5.02 -6.30
C ASN A 14 1.33 4.26 -6.42
N VAL A 15 1.79 3.64 -5.33
CA VAL A 15 2.97 2.77 -5.36
C VAL A 15 2.66 1.50 -6.16
N LEU A 16 1.49 0.92 -5.95
CA LEU A 16 1.05 -0.26 -6.71
C LEU A 16 0.97 0.04 -8.20
N LEU A 17 0.36 1.16 -8.57
CA LEU A 17 0.27 1.56 -9.96
C LEU A 17 1.65 1.86 -10.54
N GLY A 18 2.51 2.50 -9.76
CA GLY A 18 3.89 2.79 -10.15
C GLY A 18 4.68 1.52 -10.49
N ALA A 19 4.42 0.43 -9.77
CA ALA A 19 5.06 -0.85 -10.03
C ALA A 19 4.73 -1.38 -11.43
N LEU A 20 3.51 -1.10 -11.91
CA LEU A 20 3.08 -1.54 -13.24
C LEU A 20 3.54 -0.59 -14.36
N ILE A 21 3.62 0.71 -14.05
CA ILE A 21 3.96 1.73 -15.04
C ILE A 21 5.47 1.81 -15.29
N SER A 22 6.27 1.69 -14.22
CA SER A 22 7.72 1.89 -14.28
C SER A 22 8.46 0.62 -13.86
N PRO A 23 8.70 -0.31 -14.80
CA PRO A 23 9.48 -1.51 -14.50
C PRO A 23 10.89 -1.13 -14.03
N HIS A 24 11.43 -1.95 -13.12
CA HIS A 24 12.79 -1.80 -12.57
C HIS A 24 12.98 -0.62 -11.61
N GLY A 25 11.94 0.15 -11.32
CA GLY A 25 12.00 1.17 -10.28
C GLY A 25 11.73 0.59 -8.90
N PRO A 26 11.86 1.41 -7.83
CA PRO A 26 11.58 0.95 -6.46
C PRO A 26 10.19 0.32 -6.26
N PRO A 27 9.09 0.88 -6.80
CA PRO A 27 7.79 0.23 -6.65
C PRO A 27 7.74 -1.18 -7.25
N ASP A 28 8.33 -1.38 -8.43
CA ASP A 28 8.39 -2.69 -9.06
C ASP A 28 9.24 -3.66 -8.24
N THR A 29 10.37 -3.20 -7.72
CA THR A 29 11.22 -4.00 -6.83
C THR A 29 10.45 -4.48 -5.60
N ILE A 30 9.66 -3.59 -5.00
CA ILE A 30 8.85 -3.92 -3.82
C ILE A 30 7.77 -4.95 -4.19
N TYR A 31 7.07 -4.74 -5.29
CA TYR A 31 6.02 -5.64 -5.72
C TYR A 31 6.58 -7.04 -6.00
N ARG A 32 7.73 -7.12 -6.66
CA ARG A 32 8.39 -8.40 -6.94
C ARG A 32 8.83 -9.09 -5.66
N ALA A 33 9.31 -8.34 -4.66
CA ALA A 33 9.70 -8.89 -3.36
C ALA A 33 8.49 -9.52 -2.68
N TRP A 34 7.32 -8.87 -2.75
CA TRP A 34 6.09 -9.47 -2.24
C TRP A 34 5.76 -10.77 -2.99
N ARG A 35 5.84 -10.77 -4.32
CA ARG A 35 5.55 -11.97 -5.11
C ARG A 35 6.54 -13.11 -4.79
N ALA A 36 7.72 -12.77 -4.31
CA ALA A 36 8.71 -13.74 -3.84
C ALA A 36 8.54 -14.09 -2.36
N SER A 37 7.45 -13.66 -1.75
CA SER A 37 7.09 -13.95 -0.35
C SER A 37 8.10 -13.41 0.68
N ARG A 38 8.73 -12.28 0.38
CA ARG A 38 9.68 -11.66 1.30
C ARG A 38 9.02 -10.88 2.42
N PHE A 39 7.76 -10.53 2.27
CA PHE A 39 6.95 -9.90 3.32
C PHE A 39 5.48 -10.21 3.06
N GLU A 40 4.63 -9.94 4.06
CA GLU A 40 3.19 -10.05 3.91
C GLU A 40 2.63 -8.71 3.46
N LEU A 41 1.92 -8.69 2.34
CA LEU A 41 1.19 -7.50 1.90
C LEU A 41 -0.15 -7.45 2.64
N VAL A 42 -0.50 -6.27 3.15
CA VAL A 42 -1.82 -6.01 3.73
C VAL A 42 -2.55 -5.07 2.79
N THR A 43 -3.76 -5.43 2.42
CA THR A 43 -4.65 -4.61 1.62
C THR A 43 -6.04 -4.64 2.25
N SER A 44 -7.01 -4.03 1.58
CA SER A 44 -8.39 -4.02 2.04
C SER A 44 -9.32 -4.14 0.84
N THR A 45 -10.57 -4.52 1.11
CA THR A 45 -11.59 -4.52 0.05
C THR A 45 -11.72 -3.13 -0.56
N ASP A 46 -11.62 -2.08 0.26
CA ASP A 46 -11.68 -0.70 -0.22
C ASP A 46 -10.54 -0.38 -1.17
N GLN A 47 -9.32 -0.82 -0.87
CA GLN A 47 -8.17 -0.60 -1.76
C GLN A 47 -8.32 -1.39 -3.07
N LEU A 48 -8.78 -2.61 -3.00
CA LEU A 48 -9.02 -3.41 -4.20
C LEU A 48 -10.08 -2.78 -5.09
N ASP A 49 -11.15 -2.24 -4.49
CA ASP A 49 -12.17 -1.52 -5.23
C ASP A 49 -11.62 -0.25 -5.87
N GLU A 50 -10.76 0.48 -5.16
CA GLU A 50 -10.10 1.66 -5.71
C GLU A 50 -9.25 1.31 -6.94
N LEU A 51 -8.48 0.25 -6.87
CA LEU A 51 -7.68 -0.21 -8.01
C LEU A 51 -8.55 -0.55 -9.21
N ARG A 52 -9.67 -1.23 -9.00
CA ARG A 52 -10.61 -1.53 -10.07
C ARG A 52 -11.20 -0.27 -10.67
N ARG A 53 -11.54 0.71 -9.83
CA ARG A 53 -12.11 1.97 -10.28
C ARG A 53 -11.13 2.78 -11.12
N VAL A 54 -9.89 2.93 -10.65
CA VAL A 54 -8.89 3.73 -11.37
C VAL A 54 -8.48 3.06 -12.68
N SER A 55 -8.63 1.74 -12.80
CA SER A 55 -8.35 1.05 -14.06
C SER A 55 -9.21 1.54 -15.21
N ARG A 56 -10.34 2.20 -14.90
CA ARG A 56 -11.29 2.72 -15.89
C ARG A 56 -10.99 4.17 -16.28
N TYR A 57 -10.04 4.84 -15.60
CA TYR A 57 -9.74 6.24 -15.89
C TYR A 57 -9.03 6.33 -17.25
N PRO A 58 -9.47 7.25 -18.14
CA PRO A 58 -8.90 7.35 -19.49
C PRO A 58 -7.39 7.60 -19.47
N LYS A 59 -6.90 8.42 -18.56
CA LYS A 59 -5.46 8.71 -18.44
C LYS A 59 -4.66 7.44 -18.17
N LEU A 60 -5.18 6.57 -17.32
CA LEU A 60 -4.49 5.36 -16.97
C LEU A 60 -4.57 4.33 -18.10
N LYS A 61 -5.73 4.22 -18.77
CA LYS A 61 -5.88 3.33 -19.90
C LYS A 61 -4.92 3.64 -21.03
N ALA A 62 -4.54 4.91 -21.18
CA ALA A 62 -3.62 5.35 -22.22
C ALA A 62 -2.20 4.81 -22.04
N ILE A 63 -1.81 4.53 -20.79
CA ILE A 63 -0.42 4.14 -20.48
C ILE A 63 -0.33 2.73 -19.87
N LEU A 64 -1.45 2.13 -19.49
CA LEU A 64 -1.44 0.85 -18.80
C LEU A 64 -2.65 0.02 -19.21
N PRO A 65 -2.42 -1.14 -19.84
CA PRO A 65 -3.54 -2.03 -20.19
C PRO A 65 -4.31 -2.48 -18.95
N ALA A 66 -5.64 -2.48 -19.04
CA ALA A 66 -6.50 -2.82 -17.92
C ALA A 66 -6.23 -4.22 -17.37
N HIS A 67 -5.83 -5.18 -18.22
CA HIS A 67 -5.57 -6.55 -17.77
C HIS A 67 -4.40 -6.63 -16.79
N ARG A 68 -3.44 -5.70 -16.84
CA ARG A 68 -2.32 -5.68 -15.89
C ARG A 68 -2.79 -5.32 -14.49
N ILE A 69 -3.70 -4.35 -14.38
CA ILE A 69 -4.31 -4.01 -13.10
C ILE A 69 -5.16 -5.18 -12.60
N GLY A 70 -5.93 -5.80 -13.49
CA GLY A 70 -6.73 -6.97 -13.14
C GLY A 70 -5.89 -8.11 -12.59
N THR A 71 -4.74 -8.37 -13.20
CA THR A 71 -3.80 -9.38 -12.72
C THR A 71 -3.27 -9.04 -11.34
N MET A 72 -2.90 -7.77 -11.12
CA MET A 72 -2.43 -7.31 -9.81
C MET A 72 -3.52 -7.48 -8.74
N VAL A 73 -4.74 -7.04 -9.02
CA VAL A 73 -5.86 -7.19 -8.09
C VAL A 73 -6.09 -8.67 -7.76
N ASN A 74 -6.04 -9.52 -8.77
CA ASN A 74 -6.22 -10.95 -8.57
C ASN A 74 -5.11 -11.53 -7.67
N ASN A 75 -3.87 -11.11 -7.87
CA ASN A 75 -2.77 -11.52 -7.00
C ASN A 75 -2.96 -11.01 -5.57
N MET A 76 -3.41 -9.78 -5.42
CA MET A 76 -3.60 -9.16 -4.11
C MET A 76 -4.70 -9.80 -3.28
N GLN A 77 -5.62 -10.54 -3.91
CA GLN A 77 -6.63 -11.29 -3.16
C GLN A 77 -6.02 -12.39 -2.29
N ARG A 78 -4.76 -12.74 -2.54
CA ARG A 78 -4.02 -13.70 -1.71
C ARG A 78 -3.26 -13.03 -0.57
N ALA A 79 -3.27 -11.70 -0.52
CA ALA A 79 -2.66 -10.94 0.58
C ALA A 79 -3.54 -11.03 1.82
N VAL A 80 -3.11 -10.37 2.90
CA VAL A 80 -3.96 -10.16 4.08
C VAL A 80 -4.98 -9.10 3.71
N VAL A 81 -6.24 -9.49 3.52
CA VAL A 81 -7.29 -8.58 3.06
C VAL A 81 -8.19 -8.18 4.23
N LEU A 82 -8.15 -6.89 4.58
CA LEU A 82 -9.00 -6.33 5.61
C LEU A 82 -10.37 -6.03 5.00
N THR A 83 -11.44 -6.56 5.61
CA THR A 83 -12.78 -6.40 5.08
C THR A 83 -13.55 -5.26 5.72
N GLN A 84 -13.13 -4.82 6.90
CA GLN A 84 -13.73 -3.70 7.60
C GLN A 84 -12.62 -2.86 8.22
N LEU A 85 -12.75 -1.55 8.08
CA LEU A 85 -11.80 -0.61 8.65
C LEU A 85 -12.50 0.17 9.77
N PRO A 86 -12.06 0.01 11.03
CA PRO A 86 -12.61 0.82 12.13
C PRO A 86 -12.33 2.30 11.89
N PRO A 87 -13.18 3.18 12.43
CA PRO A 87 -12.90 4.61 12.36
C PRO A 87 -11.61 4.93 13.11
N LEU A 88 -10.92 5.99 12.69
CA LEU A 88 -9.71 6.43 13.36
C LEU A 88 -10.02 6.94 14.77
N PRO A 89 -9.10 6.74 15.74
CA PRO A 89 -9.25 7.36 17.05
C PRO A 89 -9.30 8.89 16.94
N ASP A 90 -10.10 9.53 17.81
CA ASP A 90 -10.21 10.98 17.82
C ASP A 90 -8.89 11.70 18.08
N SER A 91 -7.96 11.01 18.77
CA SER A 91 -6.64 11.56 19.05
C SER A 91 -5.74 11.64 17.81
N LEU A 92 -6.17 11.03 16.69
CA LEU A 92 -5.36 10.98 15.49
C LEU A 92 -5.98 11.89 14.44
N GLU A 93 -5.37 13.04 14.19
CA GLU A 93 -5.87 13.97 13.19
C GLU A 93 -5.24 13.66 11.84
N VAL A 94 -6.08 13.26 10.89
CA VAL A 94 -5.69 13.03 9.52
C VAL A 94 -6.70 13.75 8.64
N ASN A 95 -6.26 14.82 7.99
CA ASN A 95 -7.16 15.72 7.25
C ASN A 95 -7.55 15.20 5.88
N ASP A 96 -6.66 14.48 5.21
CA ASP A 96 -6.91 13.96 3.88
C ASP A 96 -7.63 12.61 4.00
N PRO A 97 -8.80 12.40 3.37
CA PRO A 97 -9.52 11.13 3.44
C PRO A 97 -8.71 9.95 2.90
N ASP A 98 -7.87 10.16 1.87
CA ASP A 98 -7.06 9.08 1.32
C ASP A 98 -5.99 8.66 2.32
N ASP A 99 -5.40 9.61 3.04
CA ASP A 99 -4.44 9.33 4.10
C ASP A 99 -5.12 8.65 5.28
N ALA A 100 -6.31 9.11 5.65
CA ALA A 100 -7.08 8.52 6.74
C ALA A 100 -7.36 7.03 6.48
N PHE A 101 -7.69 6.71 5.25
CA PHE A 101 -7.94 5.33 4.83
C PHE A 101 -6.69 4.46 4.99
N LEU A 102 -5.53 4.96 4.56
CA LEU A 102 -4.26 4.22 4.70
C LEU A 102 -3.86 4.03 6.16
N VAL A 103 -4.06 5.06 6.98
CA VAL A 103 -3.77 4.98 8.42
C VAL A 103 -4.70 3.98 9.10
N ALA A 104 -5.98 3.96 8.73
CA ALA A 104 -6.92 2.99 9.26
C ALA A 104 -6.49 1.55 8.91
N MET A 105 -6.03 1.33 7.68
CA MET A 105 -5.49 0.03 7.28
C MET A 105 -4.26 -0.35 8.12
N ALA A 106 -3.36 0.60 8.34
CA ALA A 106 -2.14 0.36 9.10
C ALA A 106 -2.43 -0.06 10.53
N LEU A 107 -3.36 0.63 11.18
CA LEU A 107 -3.75 0.31 12.55
C LEU A 107 -4.47 -1.03 12.62
N ALA A 108 -5.44 -1.26 11.75
CA ALA A 108 -6.21 -2.50 11.75
C ALA A 108 -5.35 -3.72 11.41
N GLY A 109 -4.41 -3.56 10.50
CA GLY A 109 -3.53 -4.64 10.05
C GLY A 109 -2.28 -4.82 10.91
N GLU A 110 -2.04 -3.92 11.86
CA GLU A 110 -0.84 -3.95 12.71
C GLU A 110 0.42 -4.08 11.87
N VAL A 111 0.55 -3.19 10.86
CA VAL A 111 1.63 -3.30 9.90
C VAL A 111 2.91 -2.62 10.39
N ASP A 112 4.02 -3.07 9.85
CA ASP A 112 5.34 -2.55 10.18
C ASP A 112 5.72 -1.36 9.30
N TYR A 113 5.27 -1.36 8.05
CA TYR A 113 5.57 -0.29 7.08
C TYR A 113 4.34 0.11 6.29
N LEU A 114 4.20 1.41 6.09
CA LEU A 114 3.28 2.00 5.10
C LEU A 114 4.14 2.73 4.08
N VAL A 115 4.13 2.25 2.85
CA VAL A 115 4.97 2.79 1.78
C VAL A 115 4.13 3.72 0.91
N THR A 116 4.52 4.99 0.81
CA THR A 116 3.81 5.99 0.03
C THR A 116 4.82 6.89 -0.69
N GLY A 117 4.45 7.33 -1.89
CA GLY A 117 5.25 8.30 -2.64
C GLY A 117 4.72 9.72 -2.53
N ASP A 118 3.59 9.92 -1.85
CA ASP A 118 2.94 11.23 -1.80
C ASP A 118 3.46 12.05 -0.63
N SER A 119 4.44 12.93 -0.92
CA SER A 119 5.02 13.82 0.08
C SER A 119 4.11 14.98 0.44
N ARG A 120 3.09 15.28 -0.38
CA ARG A 120 2.23 16.44 -0.16
C ARG A 120 1.13 16.18 0.85
N ALA A 121 0.77 14.93 1.06
CA ALA A 121 -0.35 14.57 1.91
C ALA A 121 -0.01 14.59 3.41
N GLY A 122 1.24 14.74 3.78
CA GLY A 122 1.63 14.85 5.19
C GLY A 122 1.98 13.54 5.88
N LEU A 123 1.71 12.39 5.29
CA LEU A 123 2.04 11.11 5.91
C LEU A 123 3.54 10.90 6.08
N LEU A 124 4.33 11.25 5.06
CA LEU A 124 5.79 11.12 5.15
C LEU A 124 6.37 12.02 6.22
N GLN A 125 5.82 13.23 6.40
CA GLN A 125 6.26 14.15 7.45
C GLN A 125 5.91 13.61 8.83
N ARG A 126 4.79 12.89 8.96
CA ARG A 126 4.42 12.25 10.22
C ARG A 126 5.39 11.13 10.60
N GLY A 127 5.88 10.40 9.62
CA GLY A 127 6.93 9.41 9.76
C GLY A 127 6.56 8.10 10.45
N ARG A 128 5.57 8.14 11.37
CA ARG A 128 5.16 6.96 12.11
C ARG A 128 3.74 7.12 12.64
N VAL A 129 2.99 6.03 12.65
CA VAL A 129 1.70 5.94 13.31
C VAL A 129 1.68 4.61 14.06
N GLY A 130 1.62 4.67 15.39
CA GLY A 130 1.75 3.47 16.22
C GLY A 130 3.06 2.75 15.92
N ARG A 131 3.00 1.48 15.62
CA ARG A 131 4.18 0.69 15.26
C ARG A 131 4.60 0.87 13.79
N THR A 132 3.75 1.48 12.97
CA THR A 132 3.95 1.55 11.52
C THR A 132 4.90 2.69 11.16
N ARG A 133 6.01 2.38 10.48
CA ARG A 133 6.86 3.39 9.87
C ARG A 133 6.32 3.77 8.51
N ILE A 134 6.31 5.08 8.22
CA ILE A 134 5.83 5.61 6.95
C ILE A 134 7.04 6.06 6.14
N VAL A 135 7.26 5.42 5.00
CA VAL A 135 8.48 5.60 4.20
C VAL A 135 8.16 5.69 2.70
N THR A 136 9.12 6.22 1.95
CA THR A 136 9.05 6.20 0.49
C THR A 136 9.44 4.81 -0.04
N PRO A 137 9.11 4.50 -1.31
CA PRO A 137 9.56 3.25 -1.92
C PRO A 137 11.08 3.07 -1.87
N ALA A 138 11.84 4.13 -2.15
CA ALA A 138 13.30 4.06 -2.14
C ALA A 138 13.83 3.72 -0.74
N VAL A 139 13.29 4.38 0.29
CA VAL A 139 13.69 4.13 1.67
C VAL A 139 13.33 2.71 2.10
N PHE A 140 12.13 2.24 1.73
CA PHE A 140 11.73 0.87 2.05
C PHE A 140 12.69 -0.16 1.44
N CYS A 141 13.06 0.02 0.17
CA CYS A 141 14.02 -0.88 -0.47
C CYS A 141 15.35 -0.89 0.27
N ALA A 142 15.84 0.28 0.68
CA ALA A 142 17.12 0.39 1.37
C ALA A 142 17.10 -0.20 2.79
N GLU A 143 15.99 -0.01 3.51
CA GLU A 143 15.90 -0.46 4.90
C GLU A 143 15.44 -1.90 5.07
N ALA A 144 14.54 -2.36 4.24
CA ALA A 144 13.79 -3.58 4.51
C ALA A 144 14.02 -4.70 3.51
N LEU A 145 14.62 -4.41 2.37
CA LEU A 145 14.84 -5.43 1.34
C LEU A 145 16.32 -5.75 1.09
#